data_06c63607d4228d2211ca2ddf9fcc79b1
#
_entry.id   06c63607d4228d2211ca2ddf9fcc79b1
#
_cell.length_a   1.000
_cell.length_b   1.000
_cell.length_c   1.000
_cell.angle_alpha   90.00
_cell.angle_beta   90.00
_cell.angle_gamma   90.00
#
_symmetry.space_group_name_H-M   'P 1'
#
loop_
_entity.id
_entity.type
_entity.pdbx_description
1 polymer ?
#
loop_
_entity_poly.entity_id
_entity_poly.type
_entity_poly.pdbx_seq_one_letter_code
_entity_poly.pdbx_strand_id
1 'polypeptide(L)'
;MKILDNITNTVRDDLRVEIKKGSRVSIAAACFSMYAYKELKKQLETIDEFEFIFTSPTFVKEKAEKQKREFYIPRISRETSLYGTEFEIKLRNEMTQRAIAKECADWIRKKATFKSNTTGENMAGFMTVDSGAAQTAYMPIGGFTTVDIGCERGNNSYNMVNCMEAPFAQQYMKLFDSLWNDRDKMQDVTDVVLENISTAYAENSPEFIYFMTLYHVFSEFLDDISEDELPNEATGFKQSKIWSLLYDFQKDAVLAIINKLEKYNGCILADSVGLGKTFTALAVVKYYENRNKSVLVLCPKKLAENWNTYKDNYVNNPIASDRLNYDV
;
A
#
# COMPACT_ATOMS: atom_id res chain seq x y z
N MET A 1 41.01 1.82 -2.73
CA MET A 1 39.73 2.48 -2.25
C MET A 1 39.42 3.62 -3.19
N LYS A 2 38.21 3.64 -3.75
CA LYS A 2 37.72 4.73 -4.62
C LYS A 2 36.35 5.20 -4.10
N ILE A 3 35.96 6.42 -4.39
CA ILE A 3 34.68 6.99 -4.03
C ILE A 3 33.85 7.11 -5.29
N LEU A 4 32.61 6.59 -5.24
CA LEU A 4 31.63 6.67 -6.30
C LEU A 4 30.58 7.72 -5.90
N ASP A 5 30.33 8.68 -6.78
CA ASP A 5 29.42 9.81 -6.52
C ASP A 5 27.99 9.56 -7.03
N ASN A 6 27.79 8.43 -7.72
CA ASN A 6 26.55 8.07 -8.40
C ASN A 6 26.02 9.15 -9.38
N ILE A 7 26.92 9.99 -9.88
CA ILE A 7 26.65 11.03 -10.89
C ILE A 7 27.59 10.85 -12.10
N THR A 8 28.90 11.00 -11.86
CA THR A 8 29.94 10.82 -12.90
C THR A 8 30.52 9.42 -12.87
N ASN A 9 30.68 8.87 -11.66
CA ASN A 9 31.16 7.50 -11.42
C ASN A 9 30.07 6.75 -10.63
N THR A 10 29.34 5.89 -11.32
CA THR A 10 28.19 5.19 -10.71
C THR A 10 28.58 3.83 -10.16
N VAL A 11 27.88 3.39 -9.11
CA VAL A 11 27.99 2.03 -8.59
C VAL A 11 27.63 1.02 -9.68
N ARG A 12 26.61 1.31 -10.52
CA ARG A 12 26.24 0.46 -11.65
C ARG A 12 27.40 0.20 -12.60
N ASP A 13 28.09 1.26 -13.02
CA ASP A 13 29.18 1.12 -14.02
C ASP A 13 30.39 0.39 -13.42
N ASP A 14 30.61 0.59 -12.13
CA ASP A 14 31.64 -0.15 -11.40
C ASP A 14 31.29 -1.63 -11.25
N LEU A 15 30.05 -1.94 -10.88
CA LEU A 15 29.55 -3.33 -10.80
C LEU A 15 29.61 -4.06 -12.14
N ARG A 16 29.39 -3.36 -13.26
CA ARG A 16 29.54 -3.93 -14.61
C ARG A 16 30.98 -4.38 -14.90
N VAL A 17 31.94 -3.76 -14.27
CA VAL A 17 33.35 -4.11 -14.39
C VAL A 17 33.76 -5.20 -13.39
N GLU A 18 33.30 -5.10 -12.15
CA GLU A 18 33.71 -6.00 -11.05
C GLU A 18 33.03 -7.35 -11.09
N ILE A 19 31.72 -7.41 -11.49
CA ILE A 19 30.99 -8.67 -11.61
C ILE A 19 31.50 -9.44 -12.85
N LYS A 20 32.08 -10.60 -12.61
CA LYS A 20 32.55 -11.53 -13.63
C LYS A 20 31.73 -12.81 -13.63
N LYS A 21 31.94 -13.66 -14.63
CA LYS A 21 31.35 -15.00 -14.65
C LYS A 21 31.86 -15.78 -13.42
N GLY A 22 30.89 -16.37 -12.71
CA GLY A 22 31.18 -17.14 -11.50
C GLY A 22 31.35 -16.31 -10.23
N SER A 23 31.07 -14.99 -10.27
CA SER A 23 31.11 -14.15 -9.06
C SER A 23 30.02 -14.54 -8.08
N ARG A 24 30.30 -14.33 -6.78
CA ARG A 24 29.32 -14.27 -5.71
C ARG A 24 29.03 -12.81 -5.37
N VAL A 25 27.75 -12.45 -5.33
CA VAL A 25 27.30 -11.10 -4.98
C VAL A 25 26.46 -11.18 -3.73
N SER A 26 26.85 -10.48 -2.67
CA SER A 26 26.15 -10.51 -1.39
C SER A 26 25.80 -9.08 -0.96
N ILE A 27 24.54 -8.83 -0.65
CA ILE A 27 23.99 -7.51 -0.35
C ILE A 27 23.22 -7.54 0.96
N ALA A 28 23.52 -6.61 1.85
CA ALA A 28 22.67 -6.29 3.00
C ALA A 28 22.09 -4.88 2.75
N ALA A 29 20.77 -4.76 2.58
CA ALA A 29 20.12 -3.49 2.27
C ALA A 29 18.63 -3.48 2.67
N ALA A 30 18.03 -2.29 2.71
CA ALA A 30 16.64 -2.15 3.12
C ALA A 30 15.63 -2.63 2.06
N CYS A 31 15.97 -2.53 0.77
CA CYS A 31 15.06 -2.89 -0.31
C CYS A 31 15.77 -3.47 -1.53
N PHE A 32 15.05 -4.32 -2.27
CA PHE A 32 15.46 -4.89 -3.54
C PHE A 32 14.52 -4.44 -4.65
N SER A 33 15.07 -4.03 -5.79
CA SER A 33 14.29 -3.62 -6.96
C SER A 33 14.56 -4.51 -8.17
N MET A 34 13.49 -5.00 -8.80
CA MET A 34 13.58 -5.72 -10.07
C MET A 34 14.11 -4.83 -11.22
N TYR A 35 14.00 -3.51 -11.09
CA TYR A 35 14.54 -2.58 -12.09
C TYR A 35 16.07 -2.45 -11.96
N ALA A 36 16.60 -2.48 -10.73
CA ALA A 36 18.06 -2.57 -10.53
C ALA A 36 18.62 -3.88 -11.10
N TYR A 37 17.90 -5.00 -10.89
CA TYR A 37 18.22 -6.26 -11.57
C TYR A 37 18.27 -6.09 -13.09
N LYS A 38 17.25 -5.46 -13.70
CA LYS A 38 17.21 -5.21 -15.16
C LYS A 38 18.43 -4.46 -15.67
N GLU A 39 18.87 -3.43 -14.94
CA GLU A 39 20.05 -2.63 -15.30
C GLU A 39 21.37 -3.42 -15.28
N LEU A 40 21.46 -4.43 -14.42
CA LEU A 40 22.63 -5.30 -14.27
C LEU A 40 22.39 -6.72 -14.78
N LYS A 41 21.30 -6.99 -15.49
CA LYS A 41 20.87 -8.32 -15.93
C LYS A 41 21.98 -9.11 -16.59
N LYS A 42 22.72 -8.50 -17.53
CA LYS A 42 23.81 -9.17 -18.26
C LYS A 42 24.88 -9.71 -17.34
N GLN A 43 25.22 -8.99 -16.28
CA GLN A 43 26.21 -9.40 -15.28
C GLN A 43 25.62 -10.42 -14.33
N LEU A 44 24.43 -10.16 -13.80
CA LEU A 44 23.75 -11.02 -12.82
C LEU A 44 23.33 -12.39 -13.37
N GLU A 45 23.15 -12.52 -14.68
CA GLU A 45 22.93 -13.83 -15.31
C GLU A 45 24.18 -14.71 -15.34
N THR A 46 25.38 -14.11 -15.22
CA THR A 46 26.66 -14.82 -15.30
C THR A 46 27.24 -15.22 -13.94
N ILE A 47 26.72 -14.69 -12.84
CA ILE A 47 27.18 -15.01 -11.49
C ILE A 47 26.82 -16.44 -11.09
N ASP A 48 27.50 -16.98 -10.08
CA ASP A 48 27.15 -18.27 -9.50
C ASP A 48 26.09 -18.13 -8.42
N GLU A 49 26.18 -17.10 -7.60
CA GLU A 49 25.31 -16.91 -6.44
C GLU A 49 25.01 -15.43 -6.17
N PHE A 50 23.75 -15.16 -5.80
CA PHE A 50 23.29 -13.86 -5.33
C PHE A 50 22.59 -14.05 -3.98
N GLU A 51 23.08 -13.36 -2.97
CA GLU A 51 22.58 -13.41 -1.62
C GLU A 51 22.13 -12.04 -1.17
N PHE A 52 20.92 -11.96 -0.62
CA PHE A 52 20.36 -10.68 -0.18
C PHE A 52 19.78 -10.78 1.23
N ILE A 53 20.19 -9.86 2.11
CA ILE A 53 19.63 -9.68 3.45
C ILE A 53 18.80 -8.39 3.47
N PHE A 54 17.50 -8.50 3.75
CA PHE A 54 16.70 -7.34 4.13
C PHE A 54 17.07 -6.91 5.55
N THR A 55 17.63 -5.71 5.68
CA THR A 55 18.14 -5.17 6.95
C THR A 55 17.06 -4.85 7.97
N SER A 56 15.80 -4.71 7.53
CA SER A 56 14.62 -4.47 8.36
C SER A 56 13.68 -5.69 8.35
N PRO A 57 12.91 -5.96 9.41
CA PRO A 57 12.00 -7.10 9.51
C PRO A 57 10.73 -6.92 8.65
N THR A 58 10.91 -6.71 7.34
CA THR A 58 9.84 -6.39 6.39
C THR A 58 8.90 -7.56 6.11
N PHE A 59 9.38 -8.80 6.26
CA PHE A 59 8.66 -10.03 5.90
C PHE A 59 8.27 -10.89 7.10
N VAL A 60 8.58 -10.47 8.30
CA VAL A 60 8.22 -11.21 9.51
C VAL A 60 6.71 -11.15 9.68
N LYS A 61 6.04 -12.29 9.60
CA LYS A 61 4.64 -12.42 10.01
C LYS A 61 4.60 -12.18 11.51
N GLU A 62 4.14 -11.01 11.93
CA GLU A 62 3.79 -10.81 13.33
C GLU A 62 2.77 -11.88 13.71
N LYS A 63 3.14 -12.78 14.63
CA LYS A 63 2.21 -13.58 15.42
C LYS A 63 1.53 -12.65 16.43
N ALA A 64 0.83 -11.65 15.95
CA ALA A 64 -0.06 -10.87 16.79
C ALA A 64 -1.40 -11.60 16.82
N GLU A 65 -1.83 -12.01 18.01
CA GLU A 65 -3.24 -12.31 18.27
C GLU A 65 -4.08 -11.18 17.69
N LYS A 66 -5.20 -11.55 17.04
CA LYS A 66 -6.18 -10.66 16.44
C LYS A 66 -6.79 -9.71 17.50
N GLN A 67 -6.03 -8.75 17.97
CA GLN A 67 -6.59 -7.51 18.43
C GLN A 67 -6.80 -6.65 17.18
N LYS A 68 -8.05 -6.26 16.94
CA LYS A 68 -8.48 -5.29 15.94
C LYS A 68 -7.75 -3.95 16.17
N ARG A 69 -6.50 -3.89 15.81
CA ARG A 69 -5.80 -2.66 15.47
C ARG A 69 -5.37 -2.86 14.04
N GLU A 70 -5.99 -2.12 13.15
CA GLU A 70 -5.53 -1.92 11.80
C GLU A 70 -4.09 -1.43 11.90
N PHE A 71 -3.15 -2.37 11.91
CA PHE A 71 -1.77 -2.04 11.65
C PHE A 71 -1.70 -1.73 10.17
N TYR A 72 -1.84 -0.45 9.89
CA TYR A 72 -1.43 0.16 8.67
C TYR A 72 0.08 -0.05 8.55
N ILE A 73 0.51 -1.25 8.14
CA ILE A 73 1.80 -1.36 7.47
C ILE A 73 1.54 -0.68 6.14
N PRO A 74 2.10 0.51 5.90
CA PRO A 74 1.81 1.19 4.67
C PRO A 74 2.14 0.21 3.56
N ARG A 75 1.17 -0.07 2.68
CA ARG A 75 1.36 -0.84 1.45
C ARG A 75 2.58 -0.32 0.70
N ILE A 76 2.85 0.97 0.84
CA ILE A 76 4.02 1.71 0.40
C ILE A 76 5.34 1.13 0.91
N SER A 77 5.49 0.71 2.18
CA SER A 77 6.77 0.20 2.66
C SER A 77 7.08 -1.22 2.16
N ARG A 78 6.06 -2.06 1.95
CA ARG A 78 6.24 -3.34 1.26
C ARG A 78 6.54 -3.16 -0.21
N GLU A 79 5.85 -2.25 -0.86
CA GLU A 79 6.06 -1.97 -2.27
C GLU A 79 7.44 -1.35 -2.51
N THR A 80 7.88 -0.41 -1.66
CA THR A 80 9.22 0.15 -1.72
C THR A 80 10.31 -0.89 -1.47
N SER A 81 10.09 -1.85 -0.59
CA SER A 81 11.05 -2.93 -0.34
C SER A 81 11.26 -3.85 -1.55
N LEU A 82 10.24 -4.05 -2.39
CA LEU A 82 10.29 -4.96 -3.54
C LEU A 82 10.46 -4.26 -4.88
N TYR A 83 9.89 -3.06 -5.02
CA TYR A 83 9.86 -2.34 -6.29
C TYR A 83 10.80 -1.14 -6.31
N GLY A 84 11.37 -0.75 -5.18
CA GLY A 84 12.35 0.33 -5.06
C GLY A 84 11.75 1.69 -4.74
N THR A 85 12.23 2.75 -5.40
CA THR A 85 11.86 4.14 -5.17
C THR A 85 10.45 4.48 -5.67
N GLU A 86 9.92 5.66 -5.25
CA GLU A 86 8.64 6.17 -5.78
C GLU A 86 8.59 6.29 -7.30
N PHE A 87 9.74 6.60 -7.91
CA PHE A 87 9.84 6.66 -9.37
C PHE A 87 9.66 5.27 -9.99
N GLU A 88 10.31 4.26 -9.42
CA GLU A 88 10.21 2.87 -9.87
C GLU A 88 8.78 2.33 -9.68
N ILE A 89 8.08 2.74 -8.62
CA ILE A 89 6.67 2.40 -8.39
C ILE A 89 5.77 2.99 -9.49
N LYS A 90 6.06 4.19 -9.98
CA LYS A 90 5.31 4.81 -11.09
C LYS A 90 5.48 4.06 -12.40
N LEU A 91 6.66 3.52 -12.67
CA LEU A 91 6.92 2.68 -13.85
C LEU A 91 6.13 1.35 -13.82
N ARG A 92 5.57 0.98 -12.70
CA ARG A 92 4.78 -0.23 -12.49
C ARG A 92 3.60 -0.38 -13.44
N ASN A 93 3.07 0.72 -13.96
CA ASN A 93 1.94 0.72 -14.90
C ASN A 93 2.36 0.52 -16.35
N GLU A 94 3.66 0.41 -16.65
CA GLU A 94 4.15 0.22 -18.00
C GLU A 94 4.07 -1.25 -18.46
N MET A 95 3.81 -1.46 -19.75
CA MET A 95 3.67 -2.81 -20.34
C MET A 95 4.94 -3.67 -20.18
N THR A 96 6.10 -3.04 -20.03
CA THR A 96 7.40 -3.71 -19.86
C THR A 96 7.57 -4.37 -18.49
N GLN A 97 6.81 -3.96 -17.50
CA GLN A 97 6.93 -4.45 -16.12
C GLN A 97 6.72 -5.97 -16.02
N ARG A 98 5.73 -6.51 -16.72
CA ARG A 98 5.44 -7.97 -16.69
C ARG A 98 6.62 -8.80 -17.18
N ALA A 99 7.27 -8.35 -18.25
CA ALA A 99 8.44 -9.04 -18.79
C ALA A 99 9.61 -9.01 -17.80
N ILE A 100 9.90 -7.84 -17.21
CA ILE A 100 10.97 -7.66 -16.22
C ILE A 100 10.70 -8.52 -14.98
N ALA A 101 9.48 -8.50 -14.45
CA ALA A 101 9.11 -9.27 -13.27
C ALA A 101 9.26 -10.77 -13.50
N LYS A 102 8.82 -11.28 -14.66
CA LYS A 102 8.97 -12.68 -15.02
C LYS A 102 10.43 -13.09 -15.15
N GLU A 103 11.23 -12.31 -15.87
CA GLU A 103 12.66 -12.56 -16.03
C GLU A 103 13.41 -12.52 -14.70
N CYS A 104 13.07 -11.53 -13.83
CA CYS A 104 13.65 -11.43 -12.49
C CYS A 104 13.28 -12.64 -11.62
N ALA A 105 12.01 -13.06 -11.63
CA ALA A 105 11.56 -14.25 -10.88
C ALA A 105 12.26 -15.53 -11.37
N ASP A 106 12.42 -15.70 -12.68
CA ASP A 106 13.11 -16.85 -13.25
C ASP A 106 14.61 -16.85 -12.91
N TRP A 107 15.23 -15.70 -12.82
CA TRP A 107 16.60 -15.54 -12.36
C TRP A 107 16.73 -15.82 -10.86
N ILE A 108 15.83 -15.30 -10.02
CA ILE A 108 15.82 -15.54 -8.57
C ILE A 108 15.77 -17.05 -8.30
N ARG A 109 14.86 -17.78 -8.92
CA ARG A 109 14.74 -19.25 -8.76
C ARG A 109 16.04 -20.02 -9.02
N LYS A 110 16.94 -19.46 -9.82
CA LYS A 110 18.16 -20.14 -10.26
C LYS A 110 19.41 -19.69 -9.50
N LYS A 111 19.45 -18.44 -9.06
CA LYS A 111 20.69 -17.78 -8.67
C LYS A 111 20.62 -17.02 -7.35
N ALA A 112 19.44 -16.70 -6.86
CA ALA A 112 19.28 -15.77 -5.76
C ALA A 112 18.60 -16.41 -4.54
N THR A 113 19.09 -16.05 -3.37
CA THR A 113 18.48 -16.39 -2.07
C THR A 113 18.29 -15.11 -1.28
N PHE A 114 17.13 -14.98 -0.64
CA PHE A 114 16.77 -13.82 0.15
C PHE A 114 16.53 -14.21 1.60
N LYS A 115 17.14 -13.47 2.52
CA LYS A 115 16.87 -13.57 3.95
C LYS A 115 16.40 -12.23 4.50
N SER A 116 15.64 -12.27 5.57
CA SER A 116 15.19 -11.07 6.28
C SER A 116 15.67 -11.10 7.72
N ASN A 117 16.13 -9.94 8.19
CA ASN A 117 16.37 -9.74 9.61
C ASN A 117 15.03 -9.90 10.37
N THR A 118 15.04 -10.71 11.43
CA THR A 118 13.87 -10.94 12.31
C THR A 118 13.90 -10.09 13.56
N THR A 119 15.01 -9.41 13.80
CA THR A 119 15.23 -8.60 15.00
C THR A 119 14.95 -7.12 14.72
N GLY A 120 14.73 -6.33 15.77
CA GLY A 120 14.66 -4.88 15.69
C GLY A 120 16.03 -4.17 15.64
N GLU A 121 17.14 -4.93 15.53
CA GLU A 121 18.49 -4.34 15.45
C GLU A 121 18.71 -3.67 14.10
N ASN A 122 19.25 -2.45 14.13
CA ASN A 122 19.63 -1.74 12.91
C ASN A 122 20.86 -2.37 12.28
N MET A 123 20.78 -2.69 11.00
CA MET A 123 21.89 -3.16 10.19
C MET A 123 22.31 -2.10 9.18
N ALA A 124 23.61 -1.81 9.12
CA ALA A 124 24.14 -0.95 8.08
C ALA A 124 24.12 -1.69 6.74
N GLY A 125 23.70 -0.98 5.70
CA GLY A 125 23.66 -1.56 4.35
C GLY A 125 25.04 -1.51 3.66
N PHE A 126 25.41 -2.63 3.06
CA PHE A 126 26.63 -2.78 2.26
C PHE A 126 26.45 -3.89 1.22
N MET A 127 27.33 -3.90 0.24
CA MET A 127 27.35 -4.91 -0.81
C MET A 127 28.80 -5.41 -1.00
N THR A 128 28.96 -6.69 -1.31
CA THR A 128 30.22 -7.31 -1.63
C THR A 128 30.14 -8.07 -2.95
N VAL A 129 31.23 -8.06 -3.70
CA VAL A 129 31.42 -8.83 -4.94
C VAL A 129 32.72 -9.61 -4.81
N ASP A 130 32.62 -10.93 -4.89
CA ASP A 130 33.78 -11.84 -4.99
C ASP A 130 33.79 -12.47 -6.38
N SER A 131 34.78 -12.08 -7.19
CA SER A 131 35.00 -12.64 -8.52
C SER A 131 36.07 -13.73 -8.55
N GLY A 132 36.58 -14.14 -7.37
CA GLY A 132 37.72 -15.04 -7.23
C GLY A 132 39.07 -14.37 -7.50
N ALA A 133 39.14 -13.51 -8.49
CA ALA A 133 40.35 -12.73 -8.81
C ALA A 133 40.42 -11.40 -8.08
N ALA A 134 39.26 -10.79 -7.80
CA ALA A 134 39.13 -9.52 -7.10
C ALA A 134 37.99 -9.57 -6.10
N GLN A 135 38.18 -8.91 -4.97
CA GLN A 135 37.22 -8.80 -3.87
C GLN A 135 36.94 -7.33 -3.60
N THR A 136 35.67 -6.95 -3.74
CA THR A 136 35.26 -5.55 -3.65
C THR A 136 34.09 -5.41 -2.68
N ALA A 137 34.04 -4.34 -1.89
CA ALA A 137 32.95 -3.99 -1.02
C ALA A 137 32.50 -2.54 -1.23
N TYR A 138 31.22 -2.30 -1.14
CA TYR A 138 30.57 -1.00 -1.33
C TYR A 138 29.79 -0.61 -0.07
N MET A 139 30.01 0.59 0.44
CA MET A 139 29.35 1.09 1.64
C MET A 139 29.37 2.63 1.67
N PRO A 140 28.30 3.29 2.14
CA PRO A 140 26.99 2.73 2.51
C PRO A 140 26.15 2.37 1.30
N ILE A 141 25.27 1.38 1.44
CA ILE A 141 24.26 1.02 0.45
C ILE A 141 22.89 1.04 1.14
N GLY A 142 22.00 1.96 0.76
CA GLY A 142 20.67 2.06 1.34
C GLY A 142 19.74 0.95 0.85
N GLY A 143 19.76 0.69 -0.45
CA GLY A 143 18.96 -0.30 -1.14
C GLY A 143 19.67 -0.84 -2.38
N PHE A 144 19.11 -1.88 -2.98
CA PHE A 144 19.48 -2.30 -4.33
C PHE A 144 18.42 -1.78 -5.30
N THR A 145 18.47 -0.46 -5.55
CA THR A 145 17.53 0.27 -6.42
C THR A 145 18.25 0.99 -7.54
N THR A 146 17.51 1.48 -8.54
CA THR A 146 18.10 2.27 -9.65
C THR A 146 18.78 3.54 -9.16
N VAL A 147 18.28 4.13 -8.06
CA VAL A 147 18.86 5.30 -7.41
C VAL A 147 20.15 4.95 -6.67
N ASP A 148 20.15 3.86 -5.89
CA ASP A 148 21.32 3.46 -5.10
C ASP A 148 22.50 3.04 -5.97
N ILE A 149 22.24 2.44 -7.13
CA ILE A 149 23.28 2.08 -8.10
C ILE A 149 23.62 3.20 -9.10
N GLY A 150 22.96 4.36 -9.00
CA GLY A 150 23.28 5.56 -9.78
C GLY A 150 22.75 5.55 -11.21
N CYS A 151 21.68 4.80 -11.52
CA CYS A 151 20.98 4.91 -12.81
C CYS A 151 20.12 6.17 -12.88
N GLU A 152 19.64 6.63 -11.75
CA GLU A 152 18.77 7.78 -11.59
C GLU A 152 19.16 8.60 -10.37
N ARG A 153 18.90 9.91 -10.42
CA ARG A 153 19.30 10.82 -9.34
C ARG A 153 18.43 10.69 -8.09
N GLY A 154 17.16 10.33 -8.23
CA GLY A 154 16.20 10.31 -7.12
C GLY A 154 16.09 11.66 -6.39
N ASN A 155 15.67 11.61 -5.14
CA ASN A 155 15.58 12.80 -4.26
C ASN A 155 16.85 13.02 -3.41
N ASN A 156 17.92 12.27 -3.65
CA ASN A 156 19.16 12.36 -2.90
C ASN A 156 20.04 13.50 -3.41
N SER A 157 20.45 14.38 -2.51
CA SER A 157 21.40 15.46 -2.82
C SER A 157 22.82 14.92 -2.98
N TYR A 158 23.15 13.86 -2.21
CA TYR A 158 24.46 13.19 -2.24
C TYR A 158 24.25 11.70 -2.02
N ASN A 159 24.78 10.89 -2.90
CA ASN A 159 24.80 9.43 -2.78
C ASN A 159 26.23 8.93 -3.01
N MET A 160 27.09 9.18 -2.02
CA MET A 160 28.50 8.80 -2.10
C MET A 160 28.72 7.41 -1.51
N VAL A 161 29.30 6.53 -2.31
CA VAL A 161 29.59 5.15 -1.94
C VAL A 161 31.11 4.93 -1.98
N ASN A 162 31.66 4.41 -0.90
CA ASN A 162 33.04 3.99 -0.84
C ASN A 162 33.16 2.59 -1.44
N CYS A 163 34.00 2.45 -2.44
CA CYS A 163 34.38 1.18 -3.01
C CYS A 163 35.76 0.77 -2.47
N MET A 164 35.80 -0.36 -1.78
CA MET A 164 36.98 -0.87 -1.07
C MET A 164 37.40 -2.22 -1.65
N GLU A 165 38.69 -2.42 -1.77
CA GLU A 165 39.32 -3.67 -2.20
C GLU A 165 39.88 -4.43 -0.99
N ALA A 166 40.46 -5.60 -1.24
CA ALA A 166 41.19 -6.34 -0.21
C ALA A 166 42.32 -5.47 0.41
N PRO A 167 42.56 -5.54 1.74
CA PRO A 167 41.97 -6.50 2.70
C PRO A 167 40.64 -6.06 3.30
N PHE A 168 40.19 -4.82 3.08
CA PHE A 168 38.96 -4.30 3.69
C PHE A 168 37.72 -5.04 3.19
N ALA A 169 37.62 -5.32 1.92
CA ALA A 169 36.51 -6.07 1.33
C ALA A 169 36.31 -7.44 2.01
N GLN A 170 37.40 -8.11 2.39
CA GLN A 170 37.36 -9.41 3.08
C GLN A 170 36.73 -9.32 4.46
N GLN A 171 36.84 -8.19 5.15
CA GLN A 171 36.17 -8.00 6.46
C GLN A 171 34.67 -7.90 6.29
N TYR A 172 34.18 -7.20 5.25
CA TYR A 172 32.76 -7.12 4.93
C TYR A 172 32.19 -8.47 4.48
N MET A 173 32.96 -9.26 3.72
CA MET A 173 32.54 -10.62 3.34
C MET A 173 32.38 -11.51 4.57
N LYS A 174 33.35 -11.50 5.48
CA LYS A 174 33.26 -12.25 6.73
C LYS A 174 32.08 -11.80 7.59
N LEU A 175 31.83 -10.48 7.64
CA LEU A 175 30.66 -9.94 8.35
C LEU A 175 29.36 -10.44 7.72
N PHE A 176 29.26 -10.39 6.37
CA PHE A 176 28.09 -10.89 5.67
C PHE A 176 27.87 -12.37 5.94
N ASP A 177 28.93 -13.21 5.83
CA ASP A 177 28.84 -14.65 6.09
C ASP A 177 28.40 -14.94 7.54
N SER A 178 28.85 -14.15 8.51
CA SER A 178 28.44 -14.26 9.89
C SER A 178 26.95 -13.96 10.06
N LEU A 179 26.45 -12.87 9.45
CA LEU A 179 25.04 -12.51 9.48
C LEU A 179 24.20 -13.54 8.72
N TRP A 180 24.63 -13.95 7.55
CA TRP A 180 23.93 -14.90 6.69
C TRP A 180 23.67 -16.24 7.36
N ASN A 181 24.63 -16.72 8.15
CA ASN A 181 24.57 -18.01 8.84
C ASN A 181 23.91 -17.95 10.22
N ASP A 182 23.57 -16.76 10.72
CA ASP A 182 22.89 -16.59 12.01
C ASP A 182 21.40 -16.99 11.89
N ARG A 183 21.10 -18.22 12.34
CA ARG A 183 19.74 -18.78 12.27
C ARG A 183 18.75 -18.15 13.25
N ASP A 184 19.24 -17.48 14.27
CA ASP A 184 18.39 -16.85 15.29
C ASP A 184 17.92 -15.47 14.80
N LYS A 185 18.72 -14.83 13.94
CA LYS A 185 18.45 -13.46 13.44
C LYS A 185 17.93 -13.42 12.01
N MET A 186 18.13 -14.47 11.22
CA MET A 186 17.82 -14.49 9.79
C MET A 186 16.79 -15.55 9.44
N GLN A 187 15.78 -15.16 8.70
CA GLN A 187 14.76 -16.03 8.12
C GLN A 187 14.85 -16.02 6.59
N ASP A 188 14.78 -17.20 5.97
CA ASP A 188 14.64 -17.30 4.52
C ASP A 188 13.26 -16.78 4.11
N VAL A 189 13.25 -15.85 3.14
CA VAL A 189 12.05 -15.21 2.60
C VAL A 189 12.00 -15.30 1.07
N THR A 190 12.81 -16.13 0.47
CA THR A 190 12.94 -16.28 -0.99
C THR A 190 11.60 -16.56 -1.66
N ASP A 191 10.82 -17.50 -1.11
CA ASP A 191 9.50 -17.83 -1.63
C ASP A 191 8.51 -16.66 -1.51
N VAL A 192 8.58 -15.90 -0.41
CA VAL A 192 7.74 -14.72 -0.21
C VAL A 192 8.08 -13.62 -1.21
N VAL A 193 9.37 -13.42 -1.50
CA VAL A 193 9.82 -12.47 -2.52
C VAL A 193 9.33 -12.90 -3.91
N LEU A 194 9.44 -14.18 -4.24
CA LEU A 194 8.96 -14.75 -5.50
C LEU A 194 7.45 -14.60 -5.65
N GLU A 195 6.68 -14.88 -4.60
CA GLU A 195 5.23 -14.70 -4.59
C GLU A 195 4.85 -13.24 -4.88
N ASN A 196 5.48 -12.30 -4.19
CA ASN A 196 5.22 -10.88 -4.40
C ASN A 196 5.59 -10.40 -5.81
N ILE A 197 6.74 -10.83 -6.36
CA ILE A 197 7.13 -10.49 -7.74
C ILE A 197 6.16 -11.14 -8.73
N SER A 198 5.68 -12.36 -8.47
CA SER A 198 4.76 -13.06 -9.35
C SER A 198 3.43 -12.36 -9.54
N THR A 199 2.97 -11.59 -8.55
CA THR A 199 1.75 -10.78 -8.67
C THR A 199 1.83 -9.75 -9.81
N ALA A 200 3.02 -9.30 -10.16
CA ALA A 200 3.23 -8.30 -11.22
C ALA A 200 3.04 -8.87 -12.64
N TYR A 201 3.17 -10.21 -12.82
CA TYR A 201 2.99 -10.86 -14.12
C TYR A 201 1.92 -11.95 -14.12
N ALA A 202 1.27 -12.22 -12.99
CA ALA A 202 0.14 -13.13 -12.93
C ALA A 202 -0.98 -12.67 -13.86
N GLU A 203 -1.56 -13.60 -14.61
CA GLU A 203 -2.76 -13.34 -15.39
C GLU A 203 -3.94 -13.29 -14.44
N ASN A 204 -4.50 -12.11 -14.28
CA ASN A 204 -5.72 -11.94 -13.52
C ASN A 204 -6.92 -12.33 -14.39
N SER A 205 -7.82 -13.17 -13.87
CA SER A 205 -9.05 -13.48 -14.59
C SER A 205 -9.89 -12.22 -14.83
N PRO A 206 -10.68 -12.16 -15.91
CA PRO A 206 -11.59 -11.03 -16.16
C PRO A 206 -12.50 -10.74 -14.96
N GLU A 207 -12.93 -11.78 -14.25
CA GLU A 207 -13.74 -11.66 -13.02
C GLU A 207 -12.96 -10.96 -11.89
N PHE A 208 -11.70 -11.34 -11.68
CA PHE A 208 -10.85 -10.68 -10.68
C PHE A 208 -10.65 -9.20 -11.03
N ILE A 209 -10.39 -8.87 -12.29
CA ILE A 209 -10.25 -7.49 -12.76
C ILE A 209 -11.56 -6.71 -12.52
N TYR A 210 -12.71 -7.33 -12.82
CA TYR A 210 -14.02 -6.75 -12.57
C TYR A 210 -14.25 -6.47 -11.08
N PHE A 211 -14.01 -7.45 -10.21
CA PHE A 211 -14.14 -7.27 -8.77
C PHE A 211 -13.17 -6.22 -8.21
N MET A 212 -11.91 -6.22 -8.66
CA MET A 212 -10.93 -5.20 -8.26
C MET A 212 -11.33 -3.81 -8.72
N THR A 213 -11.88 -3.68 -9.92
CA THR A 213 -12.39 -2.41 -10.44
C THR A 213 -13.56 -1.93 -9.58
N LEU A 214 -14.53 -2.80 -9.29
CA LEU A 214 -15.63 -2.49 -8.39
C LEU A 214 -15.13 -2.12 -6.99
N TYR A 215 -14.21 -2.90 -6.44
CA TYR A 215 -13.61 -2.59 -5.14
C TYR A 215 -12.98 -1.20 -5.13
N HIS A 216 -12.17 -0.83 -6.12
CA HIS A 216 -11.55 0.50 -6.18
C HIS A 216 -12.56 1.63 -6.42
N VAL A 217 -13.61 1.38 -7.19
CA VAL A 217 -14.70 2.35 -7.39
C VAL A 217 -15.48 2.57 -6.10
N PHE A 218 -15.65 1.50 -5.30
CA PHE A 218 -16.47 1.53 -4.09
C PHE A 218 -15.65 1.53 -2.79
N SER A 219 -14.33 1.40 -2.83
CA SER A 219 -13.48 1.35 -1.63
C SER A 219 -13.61 2.62 -0.77
N GLU A 220 -13.70 3.79 -1.39
CA GLU A 220 -13.96 5.04 -0.68
C GLU A 220 -15.33 5.01 0.05
N PHE A 221 -16.29 4.23 -0.47
CA PHE A 221 -17.59 4.04 0.18
C PHE A 221 -17.53 2.99 1.29
N LEU A 222 -16.66 2.00 1.19
CA LEU A 222 -16.48 0.97 2.21
C LEU A 222 -15.66 1.49 3.40
N ASP A 223 -14.69 2.34 3.16
CA ASP A 223 -13.93 3.02 4.22
C ASP A 223 -14.78 4.06 4.96
N ASP A 224 -15.82 4.61 4.32
CA ASP A 224 -16.81 5.51 4.94
C ASP A 224 -17.89 4.76 5.75
N ILE A 225 -17.98 3.42 5.68
CA ILE A 225 -18.89 2.58 6.47
C ILE A 225 -18.19 2.05 7.75
N SER A 226 -17.34 2.81 8.37
CA SER A 226 -16.97 2.54 9.74
C SER A 226 -18.15 2.94 10.63
N GLU A 227 -18.82 1.96 11.24
CA GLU A 227 -19.94 2.15 12.16
C GLU A 227 -19.62 3.05 13.36
N ASP A 228 -18.38 3.45 13.54
CA ASP A 228 -17.86 4.11 14.73
C ASP A 228 -17.81 5.64 14.66
N GLU A 229 -18.08 6.27 13.51
CA GLU A 229 -17.99 7.72 13.35
C GLU A 229 -19.30 8.41 12.94
N LEU A 230 -20.39 8.13 13.63
CA LEU A 230 -21.45 9.13 13.70
C LEU A 230 -21.02 10.22 14.68
N PRO A 231 -20.78 11.43 14.24
CA PRO A 231 -20.54 12.52 15.18
C PRO A 231 -21.82 12.75 15.98
N ASN A 232 -21.82 12.28 17.22
CA ASN A 232 -22.83 12.38 18.24
C ASN A 232 -23.96 11.34 18.26
N GLU A 233 -23.72 10.19 18.88
CA GLU A 233 -24.75 9.33 19.46
C GLU A 233 -25.64 10.08 20.50
N ALA A 234 -25.19 11.22 21.00
CA ALA A 234 -25.88 12.05 21.98
C ALA A 234 -27.22 12.67 21.47
N THR A 235 -27.51 12.61 20.17
CA THR A 235 -28.74 13.27 19.63
C THR A 235 -29.99 12.44 19.71
N GLY A 236 -29.92 11.19 20.16
CA GLY A 236 -31.12 10.30 20.21
C GLY A 236 -31.68 9.94 18.83
N PHE A 237 -30.96 10.19 17.75
CA PHE A 237 -31.38 9.96 16.36
C PHE A 237 -31.76 8.49 16.11
N LYS A 238 -30.94 7.53 16.55
CA LYS A 238 -31.22 6.08 16.41
C LYS A 238 -32.47 5.61 17.24
N GLN A 239 -32.97 6.45 18.12
CA GLN A 239 -34.16 6.18 18.91
C GLN A 239 -35.44 6.77 18.29
N SER A 240 -35.35 7.47 17.18
CA SER A 240 -36.48 8.09 16.48
C SER A 240 -37.42 7.04 15.88
N LYS A 241 -38.70 7.42 15.71
CA LYS A 241 -39.67 6.55 15.06
C LYS A 241 -39.32 6.25 13.63
N ILE A 242 -38.86 7.26 12.89
CA ILE A 242 -38.42 7.08 11.50
C ILE A 242 -37.31 6.05 11.40
N TRP A 243 -36.27 6.11 12.27
CA TRP A 243 -35.20 5.13 12.28
C TRP A 243 -35.65 3.70 12.49
N SER A 244 -36.65 3.50 13.38
CA SER A 244 -37.24 2.19 13.66
C SER A 244 -38.03 1.60 12.50
N LEU A 245 -38.48 2.41 11.54
CA LEU A 245 -39.24 2.01 10.35
C LEU A 245 -38.35 1.69 9.15
N LEU A 246 -37.07 2.04 9.21
CA LEU A 246 -36.16 1.78 8.10
C LEU A 246 -35.73 0.31 8.06
N TYR A 247 -35.61 -0.22 6.85
CA TYR A 247 -34.89 -1.46 6.58
C TYR A 247 -33.39 -1.28 6.74
N ASP A 248 -32.64 -2.35 6.94
CA ASP A 248 -31.20 -2.25 7.21
C ASP A 248 -30.44 -1.56 6.09
N PHE A 249 -30.72 -1.88 4.81
CA PHE A 249 -30.11 -1.17 3.67
C PHE A 249 -30.41 0.34 3.64
N GLN A 250 -31.59 0.76 4.16
CA GLN A 250 -31.93 2.17 4.27
C GLN A 250 -31.20 2.84 5.42
N LYS A 251 -30.99 2.13 6.53
CA LYS A 251 -30.15 2.61 7.65
C LYS A 251 -28.72 2.86 7.19
N ASP A 252 -28.13 1.91 6.46
CA ASP A 252 -26.80 2.04 5.87
C ASP A 252 -26.75 3.25 4.91
N ALA A 253 -27.78 3.40 4.06
CA ALA A 253 -27.87 4.54 3.16
C ALA A 253 -27.94 5.88 3.92
N VAL A 254 -28.71 5.97 5.00
CA VAL A 254 -28.81 7.19 5.84
C VAL A 254 -27.44 7.54 6.44
N LEU A 255 -26.72 6.56 6.99
CA LEU A 255 -25.40 6.78 7.57
C LEU A 255 -24.41 7.26 6.50
N ALA A 256 -24.40 6.61 5.35
CA ALA A 256 -23.57 7.01 4.22
C ALA A 256 -23.89 8.43 3.71
N ILE A 257 -25.19 8.81 3.64
CA ILE A 257 -25.62 10.16 3.27
C ILE A 257 -25.11 11.19 4.27
N ILE A 258 -25.29 10.94 5.57
CA ILE A 258 -24.84 11.87 6.62
C ILE A 258 -23.34 12.08 6.54
N ASN A 259 -22.55 11.01 6.45
CA ASN A 259 -21.09 11.12 6.32
C ASN A 259 -20.67 11.92 5.08
N LYS A 260 -21.32 11.70 3.93
CA LYS A 260 -21.05 12.46 2.72
C LYS A 260 -21.43 13.93 2.84
N LEU A 261 -22.56 14.23 3.48
CA LEU A 261 -22.98 15.60 3.72
C LEU A 261 -22.00 16.35 4.64
N GLU A 262 -21.51 15.70 5.69
CA GLU A 262 -20.51 16.30 6.59
C GLU A 262 -19.14 16.48 5.90
N LYS A 263 -18.75 15.56 5.03
CA LYS A 263 -17.42 15.59 4.37
C LYS A 263 -17.41 16.45 3.09
N TYR A 264 -18.48 16.34 2.27
CA TYR A 264 -18.51 16.92 0.92
C TYR A 264 -19.58 18.00 0.73
N ASN A 265 -20.39 18.28 1.76
CA ASN A 265 -21.53 19.21 1.70
C ASN A 265 -22.58 18.85 0.63
N GLY A 266 -22.62 17.60 0.20
CA GLY A 266 -23.60 17.14 -0.79
C GLY A 266 -23.48 15.67 -1.12
N CYS A 267 -24.61 15.05 -1.55
CA CYS A 267 -24.62 13.68 -2.08
C CYS A 267 -25.84 13.48 -2.99
N ILE A 268 -25.83 12.38 -3.74
CA ILE A 268 -26.93 11.95 -4.61
C ILE A 268 -27.38 10.56 -4.15
N LEU A 269 -28.69 10.42 -3.80
CA LEU A 269 -29.32 9.14 -3.54
C LEU A 269 -29.97 8.61 -4.81
N ALA A 270 -29.36 7.63 -5.46
CA ALA A 270 -29.73 7.10 -6.77
C ALA A 270 -30.44 5.73 -6.72
N ASP A 271 -31.12 5.40 -5.62
CA ASP A 271 -31.87 4.14 -5.48
C ASP A 271 -32.99 4.00 -6.52
N SER A 272 -33.36 2.76 -6.84
CA SER A 272 -34.49 2.48 -7.73
C SER A 272 -35.83 3.01 -7.19
N VAL A 273 -36.78 3.22 -8.10
CA VAL A 273 -38.14 3.66 -7.73
C VAL A 273 -38.78 2.58 -6.85
N GLY A 274 -39.47 3.01 -5.77
CA GLY A 274 -40.16 2.11 -4.85
C GLY A 274 -39.33 1.64 -3.63
N LEU A 275 -38.04 1.92 -3.56
CA LEU A 275 -37.17 1.54 -2.44
C LEU A 275 -37.27 2.47 -1.21
N GLY A 276 -38.27 3.35 -1.17
CA GLY A 276 -38.55 4.17 0.01
C GLY A 276 -37.60 5.35 0.23
N LYS A 277 -37.03 5.94 -0.84
CA LYS A 277 -36.13 7.10 -0.77
C LYS A 277 -36.65 8.23 0.13
N THR A 278 -37.96 8.45 0.15
CA THR A 278 -38.58 9.46 1.00
C THR A 278 -38.32 9.20 2.48
N PHE A 279 -38.42 7.93 2.93
CA PHE A 279 -38.15 7.56 4.32
C PHE A 279 -36.66 7.71 4.65
N THR A 280 -35.78 7.31 3.76
CA THR A 280 -34.33 7.55 3.88
C THR A 280 -34.02 9.04 4.03
N ALA A 281 -34.63 9.88 3.18
CA ALA A 281 -34.43 11.33 3.24
C ALA A 281 -35.02 11.94 4.53
N LEU A 282 -36.20 11.50 4.99
CA LEU A 282 -36.80 11.97 6.25
C LEU A 282 -35.95 11.60 7.47
N ALA A 283 -35.27 10.46 7.45
CA ALA A 283 -34.32 10.12 8.49
C ALA A 283 -33.11 11.07 8.52
N VAL A 284 -32.60 11.46 7.36
CA VAL A 284 -31.55 12.48 7.25
C VAL A 284 -32.05 13.84 7.78
N VAL A 285 -33.27 14.25 7.41
CA VAL A 285 -33.93 15.45 7.94
C VAL A 285 -33.95 15.39 9.48
N LYS A 286 -34.42 14.29 10.06
CA LYS A 286 -34.46 14.11 11.51
C LYS A 286 -33.11 14.25 12.19
N TYR A 287 -32.07 13.71 11.58
CA TYR A 287 -30.71 13.85 12.10
C TYR A 287 -30.28 15.31 12.19
N TYR A 288 -30.51 16.10 11.13
CA TYR A 288 -30.14 17.52 11.12
C TYR A 288 -31.01 18.40 12.02
N GLU A 289 -32.31 18.11 12.11
CA GLU A 289 -33.18 18.83 13.05
C GLU A 289 -32.80 18.57 14.51
N ASN A 290 -32.43 17.34 14.87
CA ASN A 290 -31.92 17.03 16.23
C ASN A 290 -30.61 17.80 16.55
N ARG A 291 -29.93 18.33 15.55
CA ARG A 291 -28.76 19.22 15.67
C ARG A 291 -29.11 20.72 15.56
N ASN A 292 -30.41 21.06 15.69
CA ASN A 292 -30.90 22.42 15.54
C ASN A 292 -30.56 23.07 14.19
N LYS A 293 -30.56 22.27 13.09
CA LYS A 293 -30.42 22.78 11.74
C LYS A 293 -31.77 22.91 11.08
N SER A 294 -32.01 24.00 10.36
CA SER A 294 -33.18 24.17 9.51
C SER A 294 -33.02 23.36 8.22
N VAL A 295 -34.09 22.70 7.79
CA VAL A 295 -34.10 21.90 6.56
C VAL A 295 -35.16 22.43 5.60
N LEU A 296 -34.77 22.59 4.34
CA LEU A 296 -35.65 22.99 3.26
C LEU A 296 -35.72 21.84 2.23
N VAL A 297 -36.92 21.37 1.95
CA VAL A 297 -37.20 20.35 0.92
C VAL A 297 -37.68 21.04 -0.36
N LEU A 298 -36.90 20.92 -1.41
CA LEU A 298 -37.29 21.39 -2.75
C LEU A 298 -37.85 20.23 -3.57
N CYS A 299 -39.09 20.31 -3.94
CA CYS A 299 -39.78 19.27 -4.71
C CYS A 299 -40.77 19.87 -5.75
N PRO A 300 -41.13 19.10 -6.80
CA PRO A 300 -42.19 19.49 -7.69
C PRO A 300 -43.52 19.70 -6.92
N LYS A 301 -44.30 20.71 -7.30
CA LYS A 301 -45.58 21.06 -6.64
C LYS A 301 -46.50 19.88 -6.38
N LYS A 302 -46.53 18.88 -7.27
CA LYS A 302 -47.32 17.65 -7.14
C LYS A 302 -46.93 16.76 -5.98
N LEU A 303 -45.66 16.90 -5.49
CA LEU A 303 -45.13 16.09 -4.38
C LEU A 303 -45.14 16.85 -3.04
N ALA A 304 -45.48 18.13 -3.03
CA ALA A 304 -45.46 18.93 -1.80
C ALA A 304 -46.42 18.38 -0.74
N GLU A 305 -47.64 17.97 -1.14
CA GLU A 305 -48.59 17.34 -0.19
C GLU A 305 -48.02 16.05 0.42
N ASN A 306 -47.35 15.23 -0.37
CA ASN A 306 -46.74 14.00 0.12
C ASN A 306 -45.67 14.29 1.19
N TRP A 307 -44.85 15.31 0.99
CA TRP A 307 -43.86 15.75 1.99
C TRP A 307 -44.55 16.36 3.24
N ASN A 308 -45.59 17.17 3.06
CA ASN A 308 -46.32 17.77 4.17
C ASN A 308 -46.99 16.73 5.09
N THR A 309 -47.29 15.53 4.59
CA THR A 309 -47.89 14.43 5.39
C THR A 309 -47.03 14.05 6.59
N TYR A 310 -45.74 14.25 6.52
CA TYR A 310 -44.78 13.84 7.57
C TYR A 310 -44.40 14.97 8.53
N LYS A 311 -44.96 16.15 8.36
CA LYS A 311 -44.71 17.30 9.26
C LYS A 311 -45.50 17.14 10.58
N ASP A 312 -45.01 17.77 11.66
CA ASP A 312 -45.56 17.69 13.01
C ASP A 312 -47.05 18.05 13.08
N ASN A 313 -47.46 19.00 12.29
CA ASN A 313 -48.83 19.53 12.31
C ASN A 313 -49.85 18.73 11.45
N TYR A 314 -49.44 17.60 10.84
CA TYR A 314 -50.35 16.80 10.01
C TYR A 314 -51.13 15.75 10.81
N VAL A 315 -52.44 15.70 10.66
CA VAL A 315 -53.34 14.91 11.50
C VAL A 315 -53.08 13.38 11.45
N ASN A 316 -52.71 12.86 10.27
CA ASN A 316 -52.49 11.42 10.04
C ASN A 316 -50.99 11.10 9.82
N ASN A 317 -50.10 11.80 10.47
CA ASN A 317 -48.65 11.60 10.32
C ASN A 317 -48.21 10.27 10.95
N PRO A 318 -47.71 9.30 10.19
CA PRO A 318 -47.27 8.01 10.70
C PRO A 318 -46.04 8.08 11.61
N ILE A 319 -45.30 9.22 11.56
CA ILE A 319 -44.10 9.48 12.36
C ILE A 319 -44.27 10.74 13.22
N ALA A 320 -45.51 11.04 13.64
CA ALA A 320 -45.79 12.25 14.44
C ALA A 320 -44.97 12.38 15.71
N SER A 321 -44.54 11.26 16.32
CA SER A 321 -43.63 11.29 17.48
C SER A 321 -42.28 11.95 17.22
N ASP A 322 -41.82 11.99 15.98
CA ASP A 322 -40.52 12.56 15.61
C ASP A 322 -40.59 14.10 15.47
N ARG A 323 -41.79 14.69 15.40
CA ARG A 323 -42.05 16.15 15.37
C ARG A 323 -41.18 16.87 14.31
N LEU A 324 -41.21 16.36 13.07
CA LEU A 324 -40.45 16.98 11.97
C LEU A 324 -41.05 18.36 11.58
N ASN A 325 -40.19 19.37 11.47
CA ASN A 325 -40.58 20.75 11.20
C ASN A 325 -39.75 21.39 10.09
N TYR A 326 -39.58 20.70 8.97
CA TYR A 326 -38.90 21.23 7.77
C TYR A 326 -39.83 22.07 6.90
N ASP A 327 -39.27 22.91 6.06
CA ASP A 327 -40.00 23.68 5.04
C ASP A 327 -40.06 22.91 3.70
N VAL A 328 -41.16 23.10 2.92
CA VAL A 328 -41.36 22.44 1.62
C VAL A 328 -41.68 23.50 0.56
#